data_7c5758682c36c60655b1d98602e43490
#
_entry.id   7c5758682c36c60655b1d98602e43490
#
_cell.length_a   1.000
_cell.length_b   1.000
_cell.length_c   1.000
_cell.angle_alpha   90.00
_cell.angle_beta   90.00
_cell.angle_gamma   90.00
#
_symmetry.space_group_name_H-M   'P 1'
#
loop_
_entity.id
_entity.type
_entity.pdbx_description
1 polymer ?
#
loop_
_entity_poly.entity_id
_entity_poly.type
_entity_poly.pdbx_seq_one_letter_code
_entity_poly.pdbx_strand_id
1 'polypeptide(L)'
;TDKSDPARNAHTLVTSPWQIQIDGLVKKPGPLDLAELLKLSPMEERIYRMRCVEGWSMVIPWVGYSLSALIRRVEPLGSAKFVQFVTLADPKTMPFVGSRVLEWPYVEGLRLDEAMHPLTLLAFGMYGEVLPKQNGAPVRLVVPWKYGFKSAKSIVEIRFVEKQPKIAWEVANPSEYGFYSNVNPDVDHPRWSQKRERLLPALFASRETELFNGYGEQVASLYAGMDLKANF
;
A
#
# COMPACT_ATOMS: atom_id res chain seq x y z
N THR A 1 15.04 -1.98 2.75
CA THR A 1 15.51 -2.73 3.92
C THR A 1 16.80 -2.16 4.44
N ASP A 2 16.73 -0.96 4.93
CA ASP A 2 17.86 -0.36 5.58
C ASP A 2 18.15 -1.12 6.87
N LYS A 3 19.37 -1.65 6.98
CA LYS A 3 19.86 -2.32 8.19
C LYS A 3 19.93 -1.38 9.38
N SER A 4 19.88 -0.07 9.11
CA SER A 4 20.23 0.92 10.11
C SER A 4 19.09 1.32 10.99
N ASP A 5 17.76 1.01 10.70
CA ASP A 5 17.07 1.39 11.85
C ASP A 5 15.64 1.85 11.91
N PRO A 6 14.78 1.71 10.86
CA PRO A 6 13.37 1.94 11.12
C PRO A 6 12.83 1.04 12.24
N ALA A 7 13.31 -0.21 12.31
CA ALA A 7 12.86 -1.15 13.34
C ALA A 7 13.35 -0.78 14.74
N ARG A 8 14.59 -0.31 14.89
CA ARG A 8 15.14 0.11 16.20
C ARG A 8 14.44 1.34 16.76
N ASN A 9 14.09 2.29 15.88
CA ASN A 9 13.43 3.53 16.27
C ASN A 9 11.91 3.43 16.28
N ALA A 10 11.33 2.36 15.76
CA ALA A 10 9.88 2.20 15.63
C ALA A 10 9.14 2.26 16.98
N HIS A 11 9.81 1.91 18.09
CA HIS A 11 9.20 1.98 19.42
C HIS A 11 8.74 3.39 19.81
N THR A 12 9.33 4.44 19.24
CA THR A 12 8.96 5.84 19.48
C THR A 12 7.65 6.25 18.78
N LEU A 13 7.22 5.52 17.75
CA LEU A 13 5.99 5.82 17.03
C LEU A 13 4.78 5.70 17.97
N VAL A 14 3.98 6.77 18.07
CA VAL A 14 2.74 6.77 18.83
C VAL A 14 1.60 6.28 17.94
N THR A 15 0.96 5.19 18.33
CA THR A 15 -0.13 4.55 17.57
C THR A 15 -1.50 4.67 18.24
N SER A 16 -1.57 5.31 19.40
CA SER A 16 -2.81 5.60 20.14
C SER A 16 -2.63 6.88 20.95
N PRO A 17 -3.56 7.87 20.85
CA PRO A 17 -4.73 7.85 19.96
C PRO A 17 -4.33 7.94 18.50
N TRP A 18 -5.19 7.43 17.59
CA TRP A 18 -4.97 7.51 16.14
C TRP A 18 -6.26 7.82 15.41
N GLN A 19 -6.17 8.72 14.43
CA GLN A 19 -7.28 9.10 13.56
C GLN A 19 -6.83 9.10 12.12
N ILE A 20 -7.73 8.75 11.20
CA ILE A 20 -7.57 8.95 9.76
C ILE A 20 -8.52 10.07 9.33
N GLN A 21 -7.99 11.10 8.72
CA GLN A 21 -8.80 12.14 8.09
C GLN A 21 -9.35 11.64 6.77
N ILE A 22 -10.67 11.64 6.59
CA ILE A 22 -11.33 11.39 5.32
C ILE A 22 -11.65 12.74 4.68
N ASP A 23 -11.22 12.92 3.40
CA ASP A 23 -11.33 14.20 2.71
C ASP A 23 -11.62 14.02 1.21
N GLY A 24 -11.88 15.15 0.52
CA GLY A 24 -12.08 15.23 -0.91
C GLY A 24 -13.50 14.89 -1.35
N LEU A 25 -13.64 14.17 -2.45
CA LEU A 25 -14.89 13.92 -3.16
C LEU A 25 -15.71 12.79 -2.50
N VAL A 26 -16.19 13.02 -1.29
CA VAL A 26 -17.04 12.12 -0.50
C VAL A 26 -18.23 12.88 0.11
N LYS A 27 -19.31 12.16 0.41
CA LYS A 27 -20.46 12.72 1.11
C LYS A 27 -20.25 12.84 2.62
N LYS A 28 -19.40 12.00 3.19
CA LYS A 28 -19.15 11.91 4.64
C LYS A 28 -17.68 12.13 4.96
N PRO A 29 -17.15 13.35 4.80
CA PRO A 29 -15.80 13.70 5.21
C PRO A 29 -15.70 13.79 6.73
N GLY A 30 -14.48 13.79 7.26
CA GLY A 30 -14.20 13.99 8.67
C GLY A 30 -13.23 12.95 9.23
N PRO A 31 -12.82 13.10 10.47
CA PRO A 31 -11.96 12.15 11.13
C PRO A 31 -12.71 10.86 11.48
N LEU A 32 -12.03 9.73 11.31
CA LEU A 32 -12.42 8.43 11.84
C LEU A 32 -11.35 7.97 12.82
N ASP A 33 -11.73 7.71 14.05
CA ASP A 33 -10.80 7.20 15.02
C ASP A 33 -10.52 5.69 14.84
N LEU A 34 -9.44 5.22 15.44
CA LEU A 34 -9.06 3.81 15.33
C LEU A 34 -10.14 2.85 15.85
N ALA A 35 -10.86 3.24 16.90
CA ALA A 35 -11.90 2.39 17.48
C ALA A 35 -13.11 2.25 16.54
N GLU A 36 -13.47 3.31 15.81
CA GLU A 36 -14.48 3.27 14.76
C GLU A 36 -14.01 2.40 13.58
N LEU A 37 -12.75 2.56 13.15
CA LEU A 37 -12.17 1.76 12.08
C LEU A 37 -12.18 0.27 12.42
N LEU A 38 -11.80 -0.11 13.64
CA LEU A 38 -11.77 -1.50 14.08
C LEU A 38 -13.16 -2.17 14.14
N LYS A 39 -14.23 -1.38 14.25
CA LYS A 39 -15.63 -1.86 14.31
C LYS A 39 -16.35 -1.80 12.96
N LEU A 40 -15.73 -1.22 11.93
CA LEU A 40 -16.38 -0.90 10.66
C LEU A 40 -16.81 -2.15 9.89
N SER A 41 -16.03 -3.21 9.97
CA SER A 41 -16.29 -4.50 9.33
C SER A 41 -15.65 -5.64 10.14
N PRO A 42 -16.14 -6.86 10.06
CA PRO A 42 -15.48 -8.00 10.68
C PRO A 42 -14.04 -8.14 10.20
N MET A 43 -13.14 -8.40 11.15
CA MET A 43 -11.75 -8.71 10.82
C MET A 43 -11.64 -10.15 10.30
N GLU A 44 -10.81 -10.34 9.29
CA GLU A 44 -10.48 -11.63 8.71
C GLU A 44 -8.98 -11.76 8.52
N GLU A 45 -8.47 -12.97 8.60
CA GLU A 45 -7.10 -13.28 8.22
C GLU A 45 -7.04 -13.54 6.71
N ARG A 46 -6.07 -12.92 6.03
CA ARG A 46 -5.81 -13.13 4.61
C ARG A 46 -4.33 -13.40 4.37
N ILE A 47 -4.04 -14.57 3.85
CA ILE A 47 -2.67 -14.98 3.53
C ILE A 47 -2.34 -14.49 2.11
N TYR A 48 -1.52 -13.45 2.00
CA TYR A 48 -1.16 -12.84 0.74
C TYR A 48 0.33 -12.96 0.43
N ARG A 49 0.63 -13.10 -0.85
CA ARG A 49 1.98 -12.86 -1.37
C ARG A 49 2.28 -11.37 -1.30
N MET A 50 3.50 -11.01 -0.93
CA MET A 50 4.04 -9.67 -1.01
C MET A 50 5.29 -9.69 -1.88
N ARG A 51 5.37 -8.83 -2.89
CA ARG A 51 6.47 -8.73 -3.83
C ARG A 51 7.10 -7.34 -3.76
N CYS A 52 8.36 -7.28 -3.40
CA CYS A 52 9.14 -6.04 -3.43
C CYS A 52 9.65 -5.76 -4.85
N VAL A 53 9.72 -4.50 -5.23
CA VAL A 53 10.32 -4.07 -6.49
C VAL A 53 11.80 -4.49 -6.59
N GLU A 54 12.49 -4.67 -5.47
CA GLU A 54 13.88 -5.14 -5.37
C GLU A 54 14.08 -6.65 -5.63
N GLY A 55 13.09 -7.34 -6.19
CA GLY A 55 13.24 -8.74 -6.63
C GLY A 55 13.18 -9.79 -5.52
N TRP A 56 12.51 -9.53 -4.42
CA TRP A 56 12.23 -10.54 -3.40
C TRP A 56 10.75 -10.58 -3.02
N SER A 57 10.31 -11.70 -2.50
CA SER A 57 8.92 -11.92 -2.08
C SER A 57 8.83 -12.73 -0.80
N MET A 58 7.67 -12.63 -0.16
CA MET A 58 7.29 -13.42 1.01
C MET A 58 5.79 -13.61 1.06
N VAL A 59 5.33 -14.53 1.91
CA VAL A 59 3.92 -14.75 2.19
C VAL A 59 3.64 -14.24 3.59
N ILE A 60 2.59 -13.44 3.74
CA ILE A 60 2.25 -12.79 5.01
C ILE A 60 0.76 -13.01 5.31
N PRO A 61 0.41 -13.57 6.48
CA PRO A 61 -0.96 -13.57 6.98
C PRO A 61 -1.29 -12.21 7.59
N TRP A 62 -2.13 -11.45 6.89
CA TRP A 62 -2.62 -10.14 7.33
C TRP A 62 -3.94 -10.28 8.04
N VAL A 63 -4.20 -9.42 9.03
CA VAL A 63 -5.50 -9.30 9.69
C VAL A 63 -6.10 -7.94 9.39
N GLY A 64 -7.31 -7.92 8.83
CA GLY A 64 -7.98 -6.70 8.42
C GLY A 64 -9.31 -6.97 7.71
N TYR A 65 -9.76 -6.01 6.93
CA TYR A 65 -10.96 -6.14 6.09
C TYR A 65 -10.77 -5.40 4.76
N SER A 66 -11.60 -5.73 3.75
CA SER A 66 -11.55 -5.04 2.46
C SER A 66 -11.73 -3.54 2.62
N LEU A 67 -10.82 -2.74 2.02
CA LEU A 67 -10.90 -1.28 1.99
C LEU A 67 -12.26 -0.78 1.48
N SER A 68 -12.94 -1.57 0.64
CA SER A 68 -14.27 -1.24 0.13
C SER A 68 -15.32 -1.00 1.23
N ALA A 69 -15.14 -1.57 2.44
CA ALA A 69 -16.03 -1.31 3.57
C ALA A 69 -15.93 0.17 4.01
N LEU A 70 -14.71 0.70 4.13
CA LEU A 70 -14.48 2.11 4.44
C LEU A 70 -15.00 3.00 3.31
N ILE A 71 -14.70 2.65 2.05
CA ILE A 71 -15.13 3.43 0.89
C ILE A 71 -16.66 3.54 0.84
N ARG A 72 -17.39 2.45 1.05
CA ARG A 72 -18.87 2.48 1.12
C ARG A 72 -19.38 3.34 2.29
N ARG A 73 -18.70 3.34 3.44
CA ARG A 73 -19.07 4.13 4.62
C ARG A 73 -19.00 5.63 4.35
N VAL A 74 -18.02 6.09 3.57
CA VAL A 74 -17.77 7.51 3.31
C VAL A 74 -18.49 8.04 2.06
N GLU A 75 -19.06 7.16 1.25
CA GLU A 75 -19.89 7.47 0.07
C GLU A 75 -19.20 8.41 -0.93
N PRO A 76 -18.25 7.91 -1.76
CA PRO A 76 -17.60 8.72 -2.77
C PRO A 76 -18.60 9.35 -3.73
N LEU A 77 -18.33 10.58 -4.16
CA LEU A 77 -19.08 11.26 -5.21
C LEU A 77 -18.79 10.63 -6.57
N GLY A 78 -19.69 10.74 -7.53
CA GLY A 78 -19.52 10.18 -8.87
C GLY A 78 -18.31 10.72 -9.65
N SER A 79 -17.78 11.87 -9.26
CA SER A 79 -16.56 12.46 -9.80
C SER A 79 -15.27 11.89 -9.22
N ALA A 80 -15.31 11.16 -8.09
CA ALA A 80 -14.14 10.51 -7.53
C ALA A 80 -13.66 9.37 -8.44
N LYS A 81 -12.41 9.44 -8.87
CA LYS A 81 -11.77 8.44 -9.75
C LYS A 81 -10.60 7.74 -9.08
N PHE A 82 -9.98 8.38 -8.11
CA PHE A 82 -8.81 7.90 -7.40
C PHE A 82 -8.96 8.07 -5.91
N VAL A 83 -8.20 7.25 -5.17
CA VAL A 83 -8.04 7.34 -3.72
C VAL A 83 -6.57 7.59 -3.43
N GLN A 84 -6.28 8.66 -2.70
CA GLN A 84 -4.95 9.02 -2.25
C GLN A 84 -4.80 8.67 -0.77
N PHE A 85 -3.66 8.13 -0.40
CA PHE A 85 -3.30 7.76 0.97
C PHE A 85 -2.09 8.57 1.41
N VAL A 86 -2.21 9.27 2.52
CA VAL A 86 -1.13 10.05 3.13
C VAL A 86 -0.68 9.36 4.40
N THR A 87 0.62 9.18 4.56
CA THR A 87 1.21 8.52 5.73
C THR A 87 1.65 9.55 6.77
N LEU A 88 1.81 9.11 8.01
CA LEU A 88 2.40 9.96 9.04
C LEU A 88 3.78 10.44 8.63
N ALA A 89 4.07 11.71 8.88
CA ALA A 89 5.39 12.33 8.73
C ALA A 89 5.71 13.15 9.98
N ASP A 90 6.18 12.47 11.01
CA ASP A 90 6.57 13.10 12.28
C ASP A 90 8.08 12.95 12.53
N PRO A 91 8.88 13.99 12.36
CA PRO A 91 10.33 13.93 12.56
C PRO A 91 10.75 13.61 14.00
N LYS A 92 9.84 13.76 14.99
CA LYS A 92 10.15 13.42 16.39
C LYS A 92 10.16 11.91 16.63
N THR A 93 9.31 11.17 15.91
CA THR A 93 9.16 9.72 16.06
C THR A 93 9.64 8.93 14.86
N MET A 94 9.93 9.61 13.74
CA MET A 94 10.38 9.03 12.48
C MET A 94 11.66 9.73 12.01
N PRO A 95 12.85 9.31 12.48
CA PRO A 95 14.11 10.05 12.30
C PRO A 95 14.55 10.23 10.84
N PHE A 96 13.99 9.45 9.89
CA PHE A 96 14.30 9.58 8.46
C PHE A 96 13.35 10.49 7.68
N VAL A 97 12.33 11.05 8.36
CA VAL A 97 11.50 12.10 7.77
C VAL A 97 12.36 13.32 7.49
N GLY A 98 12.34 13.81 6.25
CA GLY A 98 13.23 14.89 5.81
C GLY A 98 14.56 14.41 5.22
N SER A 99 14.81 13.09 5.12
CA SER A 99 15.90 12.59 4.27
C SER A 99 15.66 12.99 2.81
N ARG A 100 16.75 13.15 2.02
CA ARG A 100 16.65 13.59 0.61
C ARG A 100 16.20 12.49 -0.36
N VAL A 101 15.85 11.30 0.14
CA VAL A 101 15.47 10.16 -0.70
C VAL A 101 14.04 10.28 -1.22
N LEU A 102 13.13 10.73 -0.37
CA LEU A 102 11.71 10.92 -0.68
C LEU A 102 11.22 12.25 -0.13
N GLU A 103 10.26 12.84 -0.81
CA GLU A 103 9.46 13.92 -0.24
C GLU A 103 8.46 13.35 0.78
N TRP A 104 8.38 14.00 1.95
CA TRP A 104 7.44 13.64 3.00
C TRP A 104 6.30 14.64 3.10
N PRO A 105 5.08 14.24 3.46
CA PRO A 105 4.68 12.86 3.81
C PRO A 105 4.75 11.90 2.62
N TYR A 106 4.94 10.62 2.91
CA TYR A 106 4.84 9.58 1.88
C TYR A 106 3.40 9.48 1.39
N VAL A 107 3.20 9.56 0.09
CA VAL A 107 1.88 9.54 -0.55
C VAL A 107 1.78 8.37 -1.50
N GLU A 108 0.66 7.66 -1.46
CA GLU A 108 0.28 6.63 -2.41
C GLU A 108 -1.09 6.88 -3.01
N GLY A 109 -1.36 6.23 -4.15
CA GLY A 109 -2.62 6.34 -4.85
C GLY A 109 -3.06 5.04 -5.51
N LEU A 110 -4.37 4.87 -5.58
CA LEU A 110 -5.04 3.81 -6.34
C LEU A 110 -6.15 4.41 -7.18
N ARG A 111 -6.48 3.77 -8.30
CA ARG A 111 -7.77 4.02 -8.94
C ARG A 111 -8.89 3.57 -7.99
N LEU A 112 -10.06 4.18 -8.10
CA LEU A 112 -11.19 3.85 -7.22
C LEU A 112 -11.63 2.37 -7.37
N ASP A 113 -11.59 1.82 -8.57
CA ASP A 113 -11.92 0.40 -8.82
C ASP A 113 -10.88 -0.55 -8.20
N GLU A 114 -9.57 -0.21 -8.24
CA GLU A 114 -8.52 -0.94 -7.51
C GLU A 114 -8.74 -0.88 -6.00
N ALA A 115 -9.06 0.30 -5.48
CA ALA A 115 -9.35 0.50 -4.06
C ALA A 115 -10.62 -0.25 -3.59
N MET A 116 -11.62 -0.37 -4.47
CA MET A 116 -12.86 -1.12 -4.22
C MET A 116 -12.71 -2.63 -4.40
N HIS A 117 -11.62 -3.09 -5.00
CA HIS A 117 -11.42 -4.52 -5.27
C HIS A 117 -11.37 -5.33 -3.96
N PRO A 118 -12.01 -6.51 -3.91
CA PRO A 118 -12.05 -7.33 -2.69
C PRO A 118 -10.69 -7.67 -2.09
N LEU A 119 -9.64 -7.81 -2.92
CA LEU A 119 -8.28 -8.10 -2.45
C LEU A 119 -7.56 -6.89 -1.84
N THR A 120 -8.02 -5.67 -2.08
CA THR A 120 -7.43 -4.47 -1.44
C THR A 120 -7.83 -4.44 0.02
N LEU A 121 -6.85 -4.61 0.91
CA LEU A 121 -7.07 -4.78 2.34
C LEU A 121 -6.62 -3.53 3.11
N LEU A 122 -7.44 -3.12 4.07
CA LEU A 122 -7.03 -2.25 5.16
C LEU A 122 -6.63 -3.16 6.33
N ALA A 123 -5.34 -3.21 6.64
CA ALA A 123 -4.77 -4.16 7.60
C ALA A 123 -4.42 -3.47 8.93
N PHE A 124 -4.72 -4.16 10.03
CA PHE A 124 -4.48 -3.74 11.40
C PHE A 124 -3.60 -4.71 12.17
N GLY A 125 -3.37 -5.92 11.61
CA GLY A 125 -2.57 -6.97 12.21
C GLY A 125 -1.85 -7.83 11.17
N MET A 126 -0.93 -8.65 11.64
CA MET A 126 -0.25 -9.70 10.88
C MET A 126 0.19 -10.82 11.81
N TYR A 127 0.21 -12.05 11.31
CA TYR A 127 0.56 -13.25 12.11
C TYR A 127 -0.27 -13.41 13.40
N GLY A 128 -1.56 -13.04 13.34
CA GLY A 128 -2.47 -13.12 14.51
C GLY A 128 -2.25 -12.03 15.58
N GLU A 129 -1.30 -11.12 15.38
CA GLU A 129 -0.92 -10.06 16.31
C GLU A 129 -1.24 -8.67 15.75
N VAL A 130 -1.27 -7.66 16.61
CA VAL A 130 -1.36 -6.26 16.22
C VAL A 130 -0.15 -5.90 15.35
N LEU A 131 -0.36 -5.07 14.33
CA LEU A 131 0.73 -4.62 13.46
C LEU A 131 1.91 -4.06 14.26
N PRO A 132 3.13 -4.60 14.05
CA PRO A 132 4.35 -3.96 14.55
C PRO A 132 4.51 -2.56 13.98
N LYS A 133 5.02 -1.64 14.78
CA LYS A 133 5.15 -0.22 14.41
C LYS A 133 5.92 -0.02 13.11
N GLN A 134 7.06 -0.71 12.91
CA GLN A 134 7.85 -0.66 11.68
C GLN A 134 7.12 -1.21 10.44
N ASN A 135 6.09 -2.03 10.65
CA ASN A 135 5.33 -2.64 9.56
C ASN A 135 4.09 -1.80 9.18
N GLY A 136 3.94 -0.62 9.76
CA GLY A 136 2.91 0.35 9.38
C GLY A 136 1.73 0.48 10.33
N ALA A 137 1.94 0.15 11.63
CA ALA A 137 0.91 0.37 12.65
C ALA A 137 0.44 1.82 12.71
N PRO A 138 -0.80 2.05 13.20
CA PRO A 138 -1.80 1.05 13.60
C PRO A 138 -2.62 0.52 12.42
N VAL A 139 -2.52 1.14 11.24
CA VAL A 139 -3.30 0.80 10.06
C VAL A 139 -2.51 1.04 8.78
N ARG A 140 -2.58 0.09 7.88
CA ARG A 140 -1.90 0.14 6.58
C ARG A 140 -2.75 -0.40 5.45
N LEU A 141 -2.37 -0.04 4.23
CA LEU A 141 -2.87 -0.64 3.00
C LEU A 141 -2.10 -1.92 2.66
N VAL A 142 -2.78 -2.91 2.07
CA VAL A 142 -2.16 -4.07 1.41
C VAL A 142 -2.84 -4.30 0.07
N VAL A 143 -2.05 -4.30 -1.00
CA VAL A 143 -2.51 -4.51 -2.39
C VAL A 143 -1.64 -5.63 -2.99
N PRO A 144 -2.08 -6.90 -2.93
CA PRO A 144 -1.18 -8.04 -3.12
C PRO A 144 -0.67 -8.21 -4.56
N TRP A 145 -1.34 -7.67 -5.56
CA TRP A 145 -0.92 -7.76 -6.97
C TRP A 145 0.01 -6.64 -7.44
N LYS A 146 0.25 -5.63 -6.57
CA LYS A 146 1.16 -4.52 -6.84
C LYS A 146 2.46 -4.69 -6.06
N TYR A 147 3.51 -4.01 -6.50
CA TYR A 147 4.74 -3.95 -5.72
C TYR A 147 4.49 -3.37 -4.32
N GLY A 148 5.20 -3.91 -3.33
CA GLY A 148 4.94 -3.67 -1.91
C GLY A 148 4.97 -2.20 -1.48
N PHE A 149 5.67 -1.33 -2.21
CA PHE A 149 5.70 0.10 -1.89
C PHE A 149 4.35 0.81 -2.11
N LYS A 150 3.47 0.25 -2.94
CA LYS A 150 2.09 0.75 -3.12
C LYS A 150 1.23 0.62 -1.85
N SER A 151 1.67 -0.17 -0.90
CA SER A 151 0.95 -0.46 0.35
C SER A 151 1.31 0.56 1.43
N ALA A 152 0.70 1.75 1.37
CA ALA A 152 0.91 2.85 2.31
C ALA A 152 0.79 2.41 3.77
N LYS A 153 1.72 2.87 4.64
CA LYS A 153 1.83 2.50 6.06
C LYS A 153 1.45 3.66 6.97
N SER A 154 0.98 3.36 8.19
CA SER A 154 0.67 4.39 9.20
C SER A 154 -0.15 5.54 8.62
N ILE A 155 -1.29 5.18 8.00
CA ILE A 155 -2.14 6.10 7.24
C ILE A 155 -2.78 7.11 8.19
N VAL A 156 -2.69 8.39 7.84
CA VAL A 156 -3.31 9.51 8.60
C VAL A 156 -4.36 10.26 7.79
N GLU A 157 -4.36 10.10 6.45
CA GLU A 157 -5.39 10.71 5.61
C GLU A 157 -5.71 9.79 4.42
N ILE A 158 -6.99 9.75 4.05
CA ILE A 158 -7.50 9.12 2.84
C ILE A 158 -8.34 10.16 2.10
N ARG A 159 -7.89 10.58 0.92
CA ARG A 159 -8.51 11.62 0.11
C ARG A 159 -9.05 11.05 -1.19
N PHE A 160 -10.27 11.38 -1.54
CA PHE A 160 -10.90 10.99 -2.80
C PHE A 160 -10.78 12.12 -3.81
N VAL A 161 -10.21 11.82 -4.99
CA VAL A 161 -9.89 12.84 -5.97
C VAL A 161 -10.33 12.44 -7.39
N GLU A 162 -10.55 13.43 -8.25
CA GLU A 162 -10.92 13.21 -9.65
C GLU A 162 -9.70 12.88 -10.52
N LYS A 163 -8.59 13.59 -10.27
CA LYS A 163 -7.35 13.43 -11.05
C LYS A 163 -6.41 12.46 -10.37
N GLN A 164 -5.61 11.74 -11.17
CA GLN A 164 -4.56 10.85 -10.65
C GLN A 164 -3.63 11.63 -9.73
N PRO A 165 -3.48 11.21 -8.47
CA PRO A 165 -2.55 11.84 -7.54
C PRO A 165 -1.11 11.46 -7.90
N LYS A 166 -0.17 12.37 -7.62
CA LYS A 166 1.25 12.04 -7.64
C LYS A 166 1.59 11.16 -6.45
N ILE A 167 2.39 10.12 -6.67
CA ILE A 167 2.84 9.20 -5.63
C ILE A 167 4.34 9.38 -5.35
N ALA A 168 4.76 9.02 -4.14
CA ALA A 168 6.07 9.35 -3.62
C ALA A 168 7.23 8.88 -4.51
N TRP A 169 7.22 7.62 -4.95
CA TRP A 169 8.30 7.08 -5.79
C TRP A 169 8.28 7.60 -7.23
N GLU A 170 7.10 7.81 -7.81
CA GLU A 170 6.96 8.45 -9.14
C GLU A 170 7.53 9.87 -9.13
N VAL A 171 7.30 10.64 -8.05
CA VAL A 171 7.88 11.98 -7.89
C VAL A 171 9.39 11.92 -7.70
N ALA A 172 9.87 10.99 -6.86
CA ALA A 172 11.29 10.86 -6.54
C ALA A 172 12.12 10.38 -7.74
N ASN A 173 11.59 9.46 -8.53
CA ASN A 173 12.30 8.89 -9.68
C ASN A 173 11.33 8.39 -10.77
N PRO A 174 10.79 9.29 -11.60
CA PRO A 174 9.76 8.97 -12.60
C PRO A 174 10.26 8.08 -13.73
N SER A 175 11.57 7.92 -13.91
CA SER A 175 12.15 7.00 -14.88
C SER A 175 12.20 5.54 -14.39
N GLU A 176 12.00 5.30 -13.09
CA GLU A 176 12.07 3.98 -12.47
C GLU A 176 10.72 3.49 -11.94
N TYR A 177 9.81 4.40 -11.59
CA TYR A 177 8.56 4.07 -10.89
C TYR A 177 7.37 4.77 -11.54
N GLY A 178 6.34 3.99 -11.86
CA GLY A 178 5.08 4.48 -12.39
C GLY A 178 3.94 4.43 -11.37
N PHE A 179 2.79 4.97 -11.76
CA PHE A 179 1.62 5.06 -10.86
C PHE A 179 1.03 3.70 -10.51
N TYR A 180 0.86 2.82 -11.51
CA TYR A 180 0.18 1.54 -11.28
C TYR A 180 1.02 0.57 -10.49
N SER A 181 2.30 0.46 -10.80
CA SER A 181 3.26 -0.43 -10.13
C SER A 181 2.72 -1.84 -9.88
N ASN A 182 2.01 -2.37 -10.86
CA ASN A 182 1.60 -3.77 -10.89
C ASN A 182 2.83 -4.67 -11.02
N VAL A 183 2.87 -5.78 -10.31
CA VAL A 183 3.94 -6.76 -10.49
C VAL A 183 3.90 -7.27 -11.93
N ASN A 184 4.96 -7.02 -12.69
CA ASN A 184 5.04 -7.38 -14.10
C ASN A 184 6.45 -7.88 -14.45
N PRO A 185 6.63 -9.19 -14.80
CA PRO A 185 7.92 -9.74 -15.18
C PRO A 185 8.47 -9.20 -16.51
N ASP A 186 7.62 -8.60 -17.35
CA ASP A 186 7.99 -8.07 -18.66
C ASP A 186 8.43 -6.59 -18.64
N VAL A 187 8.36 -5.97 -17.47
CA VAL A 187 8.81 -4.59 -17.23
C VAL A 187 9.92 -4.62 -16.20
N ASP A 188 11.16 -4.63 -16.67
CA ASP A 188 12.33 -4.61 -15.80
C ASP A 188 12.51 -3.24 -15.13
N HIS A 189 13.05 -3.23 -13.92
CA HIS A 189 13.58 -2.01 -13.33
C HIS A 189 14.85 -1.60 -14.09
N PRO A 190 15.17 -0.31 -14.29
CA PRO A 190 16.37 0.09 -15.05
C PRO A 190 17.69 -0.48 -14.52
N ARG A 191 17.74 -0.91 -13.27
CA ARG A 191 18.94 -1.42 -12.60
C ARG A 191 18.96 -2.93 -12.36
N TRP A 192 17.82 -3.64 -12.53
CA TRP A 192 17.70 -5.10 -12.35
C TRP A 192 16.50 -5.67 -13.06
N SER A 193 16.54 -6.99 -13.30
CA SER A 193 15.42 -7.71 -13.92
C SER A 193 14.32 -8.04 -12.92
N GLN A 194 13.07 -7.99 -13.39
CA GLN A 194 11.89 -8.38 -12.63
C GLN A 194 11.42 -9.80 -12.93
N LYS A 195 12.11 -10.53 -13.82
CA LYS A 195 11.68 -11.86 -14.28
C LYS A 195 11.72 -12.95 -13.22
N ARG A 196 12.55 -12.77 -12.20
CA ARG A 196 12.68 -13.73 -11.10
C ARG A 196 12.62 -13.02 -9.76
N GLU A 197 12.19 -13.75 -8.74
CA GLU A 197 12.13 -13.27 -7.37
C GLU A 197 12.76 -14.26 -6.39
N ARG A 198 13.46 -13.72 -5.39
CA ARG A 198 14.01 -14.48 -4.28
C ARG A 198 12.95 -14.67 -3.21
N LEU A 199 12.75 -15.91 -2.76
CA LEU A 199 11.74 -16.24 -1.75
C LEU A 199 12.33 -16.07 -0.33
N LEU A 200 11.78 -15.18 0.46
CA LEU A 200 12.15 -15.02 1.86
C LEU A 200 11.29 -15.94 2.76
N PRO A 201 11.87 -16.50 3.84
CA PRO A 201 13.22 -16.24 4.37
C PRO A 201 14.32 -17.15 3.79
N ALA A 202 14.03 -18.00 2.80
CA ALA A 202 15.01 -18.92 2.25
C ALA A 202 16.11 -18.18 1.47
N LEU A 203 17.39 -18.46 1.78
CA LEU A 203 18.52 -17.71 1.24
C LEU A 203 18.75 -17.96 -0.26
N PHE A 204 18.45 -19.17 -0.76
CA PHE A 204 18.78 -19.60 -2.13
C PHE A 204 17.55 -19.97 -2.98
N ALA A 205 16.34 -19.90 -2.41
CA ALA A 205 15.13 -20.21 -3.15
C ALA A 205 14.72 -19.01 -4.03
N SER A 206 14.48 -19.28 -5.30
CA SER A 206 13.94 -18.30 -6.24
C SER A 206 12.93 -18.95 -7.18
N ARG A 207 12.03 -18.15 -7.73
CA ARG A 207 11.06 -18.59 -8.74
C ARG A 207 10.93 -17.53 -9.84
N GLU A 208 10.25 -17.89 -10.91
CA GLU A 208 9.81 -16.93 -11.91
C GLU A 208 8.73 -16.02 -11.31
N THR A 209 8.78 -14.73 -11.67
CA THR A 209 7.78 -13.76 -11.26
C THR A 209 6.51 -13.95 -12.07
N GLU A 210 5.38 -14.06 -11.41
CA GLU A 210 4.06 -14.14 -12.04
C GLU A 210 3.48 -12.72 -12.22
N LEU A 211 2.88 -12.47 -13.39
CA LEU A 211 2.14 -11.21 -13.64
C LEU A 211 1.09 -10.99 -12.53
N PHE A 212 0.94 -9.75 -12.08
CA PHE A 212 0.09 -9.39 -10.94
C PHE A 212 0.39 -10.21 -9.68
N ASN A 213 1.66 -10.64 -9.50
CA ASN A 213 2.08 -11.45 -8.35
C ASN A 213 1.29 -12.77 -8.19
N GLY A 214 0.75 -13.30 -9.30
CA GLY A 214 -0.09 -14.51 -9.33
C GLY A 214 -1.57 -14.28 -9.03
N TYR A 215 -2.03 -13.02 -8.98
CA TYR A 215 -3.46 -12.68 -8.79
C TYR A 215 -4.16 -12.32 -10.12
N GLY A 216 -3.61 -12.74 -11.26
CA GLY A 216 -4.13 -12.37 -12.58
C GLY A 216 -5.59 -12.73 -12.80
N GLU A 217 -6.03 -13.92 -12.37
CA GLU A 217 -7.43 -14.35 -12.50
C GLU A 217 -8.43 -13.40 -11.81
N GLN A 218 -8.00 -12.78 -10.70
CA GLN A 218 -8.87 -11.90 -9.92
C GLN A 218 -8.83 -10.44 -10.40
N VAL A 219 -7.68 -9.98 -10.95
CA VAL A 219 -7.47 -8.53 -11.16
C VAL A 219 -7.21 -8.11 -12.60
N ALA A 220 -6.92 -9.04 -13.53
CA ALA A 220 -6.57 -8.68 -14.90
C ALA A 220 -7.67 -7.89 -15.61
N SER A 221 -8.94 -8.14 -15.29
CA SER A 221 -10.09 -7.42 -15.85
C SER A 221 -10.09 -5.92 -15.55
N LEU A 222 -9.48 -5.50 -14.43
CA LEU A 222 -9.30 -4.06 -14.09
C LEU A 222 -8.45 -3.32 -15.12
N TYR A 223 -7.60 -4.04 -15.84
CA TYR A 223 -6.60 -3.50 -16.76
C TYR A 223 -6.88 -3.89 -18.22
N ALA A 224 -8.10 -4.38 -18.52
CA ALA A 224 -8.47 -4.76 -19.87
C ALA A 224 -8.29 -3.58 -20.85
N GLY A 225 -7.54 -3.81 -21.93
CA GLY A 225 -7.24 -2.78 -22.93
C GLY A 225 -6.13 -1.79 -22.54
N MET A 226 -5.52 -1.93 -21.37
CA MET A 226 -4.39 -1.11 -20.93
C MET A 226 -3.06 -1.73 -21.40
N ASP A 227 -2.19 -0.92 -21.97
CA ASP A 227 -0.79 -1.30 -22.18
C ASP A 227 -0.05 -1.31 -20.84
N LEU A 228 0.23 -2.49 -20.30
CA LEU A 228 0.88 -2.67 -19.00
C LEU A 228 2.38 -2.34 -19.01
N LYS A 229 2.99 -2.15 -20.20
CA LYS A 229 4.39 -1.71 -20.30
C LYS A 229 4.49 -0.19 -20.28
N ALA A 230 3.55 0.48 -20.89
CA ALA A 230 3.47 1.94 -20.87
C ALA A 230 2.89 2.46 -19.54
N ASN A 231 2.06 1.67 -18.87
CA ASN A 231 1.39 1.98 -17.61
C ASN A 231 1.91 1.08 -16.47
N PHE A 232 3.16 1.26 -16.13
CA PHE A 232 3.81 0.51 -15.05
C PHE A 232 3.76 1.22 -13.70
#